data_1e52425cac3a37700e577c4ad007ea78
#
_entry.id   1e52425cac3a37700e577c4ad007ea78
#
_cell.length_a   1.000
_cell.length_b   1.000
_cell.length_c   1.000
_cell.angle_alpha   90.00
_cell.angle_beta   90.00
_cell.angle_gamma   90.00
#
_symmetry.space_group_name_H-M   'P 1'
#
loop_
_entity.id
_entity.type
_entity.pdbx_description
1 polymer ?
#
loop_
_entity_poly.entity_id
_entity_poly.type
_entity_poly.pdbx_seq_one_letter_code
_entity_poly.pdbx_strand_id
1 'polypeptide(L)'
;MESVVIRYYRPSDREGVRKICADTSAKIYTVKPKLRECMCNMYVDYYIEQEPENVLVAEEATSGYICGYIVASTDPDNFIEKQKRLYSPLIRKKRAYLGWFNSICAFVSAKLDKLYGGGFHINVAPDRQGEGLGAKLLTSMGVHLKNRGVKFMYLVTKNRKTRGYGFYSHYGFKEVKRYFLGSLALTFDLDGLDEKIKKYL
;
A
#
# COMPACT_ATOMS: atom_id res chain seq x y z
N MET A 1 0.31 23.45 12.15
CA MET A 1 -0.07 22.11 11.66
C MET A 1 -0.22 21.19 12.85
N GLU A 2 -1.30 20.43 12.94
CA GLU A 2 -1.47 19.46 14.01
C GLU A 2 -0.39 18.39 13.94
N SER A 3 0.07 17.93 15.11
CA SER A 3 1.09 16.88 15.18
C SER A 3 0.53 15.56 14.67
N VAL A 4 1.24 14.95 13.72
CA VAL A 4 0.88 13.63 13.17
C VAL A 4 1.91 12.59 13.61
N VAL A 5 1.43 11.51 14.21
CA VAL A 5 2.22 10.37 14.69
C VAL A 5 2.07 9.19 13.74
N ILE A 6 3.19 8.53 13.42
CA ILE A 6 3.18 7.24 12.73
C ILE A 6 3.22 6.14 13.80
N ARG A 7 2.23 5.24 13.75
CA ARG A 7 2.12 4.12 14.69
C ARG A 7 1.61 2.84 14.02
N TYR A 8 1.73 1.74 14.71
CA TYR A 8 1.11 0.49 14.27
C TYR A 8 -0.42 0.58 14.27
N TYR A 9 -1.00 -0.13 13.32
CA TYR A 9 -2.45 -0.30 13.16
C TYR A 9 -3.08 -0.92 14.42
N ARG A 10 -4.31 -0.50 14.69
CA ARG A 10 -5.21 -1.09 15.71
C ARG A 10 -6.53 -1.44 15.03
N PRO A 11 -7.28 -2.45 15.50
CA PRO A 11 -8.58 -2.82 14.92
C PRO A 11 -9.58 -1.65 14.81
N SER A 12 -9.50 -0.66 15.70
CA SER A 12 -10.29 0.57 15.66
C SER A 12 -10.01 1.46 14.43
N ASP A 13 -8.85 1.30 13.78
CA ASP A 13 -8.45 2.12 12.61
C ASP A 13 -9.05 1.61 11.30
N ARG A 14 -9.70 0.43 11.32
CA ARG A 14 -10.22 -0.26 10.13
C ARG A 14 -11.00 0.67 9.20
N GLU A 15 -11.97 1.37 9.75
CA GLU A 15 -12.84 2.25 8.96
C GLU A 15 -12.09 3.44 8.38
N GLY A 16 -11.15 4.05 9.12
CA GLY A 16 -10.30 5.13 8.64
C GLY A 16 -9.41 4.69 7.47
N VAL A 17 -8.73 3.55 7.61
CA VAL A 17 -7.87 2.96 6.55
C VAL A 17 -8.70 2.64 5.30
N ARG A 18 -9.86 1.98 5.44
CA ARG A 18 -10.75 1.64 4.33
C ARG A 18 -11.32 2.88 3.65
N LYS A 19 -11.68 3.91 4.43
CA LYS A 19 -12.14 5.19 3.89
C LYS A 19 -11.09 5.83 3.01
N ILE A 20 -9.85 5.96 3.47
CA ILE A 20 -8.74 6.53 2.70
C ILE A 20 -8.48 5.72 1.43
N CYS A 21 -8.44 4.37 1.53
CA CYS A 21 -8.27 3.50 0.37
C CYS A 21 -9.33 3.76 -0.71
N ALA A 22 -10.59 3.85 -0.31
CA ALA A 22 -11.68 4.10 -1.23
C ALA A 22 -11.64 5.51 -1.81
N ASP A 23 -11.38 6.54 -1.01
CA ASP A 23 -11.39 7.95 -1.42
C ASP A 23 -10.22 8.32 -2.35
N THR A 24 -9.09 7.62 -2.24
CA THR A 24 -7.92 7.80 -3.10
C THR A 24 -7.95 6.96 -4.38
N SER A 25 -8.95 6.10 -4.52
CA SER A 25 -9.17 5.30 -5.74
C SER A 25 -9.59 6.17 -6.94
N ALA A 26 -9.51 5.62 -8.15
CA ALA A 26 -9.99 6.33 -9.35
C ALA A 26 -11.46 6.74 -9.20
N LYS A 27 -11.81 7.95 -9.66
CA LYS A 27 -13.13 8.59 -9.47
C LYS A 27 -14.32 7.67 -9.72
N ILE A 28 -14.25 6.78 -10.73
CA ILE A 28 -15.31 5.82 -11.02
C ILE A 28 -15.59 4.84 -9.87
N TYR A 29 -14.60 4.58 -9.02
CA TYR A 29 -14.70 3.66 -7.89
C TYR A 29 -15.13 4.37 -6.59
N THR A 30 -14.96 5.69 -6.50
CA THR A 30 -15.30 6.44 -5.28
C THR A 30 -16.80 6.67 -5.11
N VAL A 31 -17.58 6.70 -6.20
CA VAL A 31 -19.00 7.09 -6.20
C VAL A 31 -19.98 5.94 -5.95
N LYS A 32 -19.56 4.69 -6.10
CA LYS A 32 -20.44 3.51 -5.97
C LYS A 32 -20.03 2.66 -4.76
N PRO A 33 -20.91 2.47 -3.74
CA PRO A 33 -20.56 1.73 -2.53
C PRO A 33 -19.95 0.34 -2.78
N LYS A 34 -20.56 -0.45 -3.69
CA LYS A 34 -20.03 -1.78 -4.07
C LYS A 34 -18.61 -1.73 -4.67
N LEU A 35 -18.27 -0.68 -5.42
CA LEU A 35 -16.95 -0.53 -6.01
C LEU A 35 -15.92 -0.04 -4.99
N ARG A 36 -16.32 0.86 -4.06
CA ARG A 36 -15.49 1.27 -2.91
C ARG A 36 -15.06 0.03 -2.10
N GLU A 37 -16.01 -0.85 -1.82
CA GLU A 37 -15.73 -2.09 -1.10
C GLU A 37 -14.81 -3.02 -1.87
N CYS A 38 -14.97 -3.15 -3.20
CA CYS A 38 -14.01 -3.89 -4.03
C CYS A 38 -12.58 -3.34 -3.91
N MET A 39 -12.42 -2.01 -3.87
CA MET A 39 -11.10 -1.40 -3.71
C MET A 39 -10.46 -1.75 -2.36
N CYS A 40 -11.25 -1.71 -1.27
CA CYS A 40 -10.76 -2.14 0.03
C CYS A 40 -10.34 -3.62 0.03
N ASN A 41 -11.18 -4.51 -0.51
CA ASN A 41 -10.84 -5.94 -0.61
C ASN A 41 -9.60 -6.22 -1.48
N MET A 42 -9.31 -5.37 -2.48
CA MET A 42 -8.13 -5.52 -3.35
C MET A 42 -6.84 -5.03 -2.69
N TYR A 43 -6.91 -3.91 -1.94
CA TYR A 43 -5.71 -3.15 -1.60
C TYR A 43 -5.39 -3.07 -0.11
N VAL A 44 -6.34 -3.32 0.81
CA VAL A 44 -6.09 -3.17 2.25
C VAL A 44 -6.60 -4.32 3.11
N ASP A 45 -7.75 -4.94 2.80
CA ASP A 45 -8.39 -5.88 3.71
C ASP A 45 -7.52 -7.08 4.05
N TYR A 46 -6.78 -7.62 3.07
CA TYR A 46 -5.83 -8.69 3.34
C TYR A 46 -4.85 -8.30 4.45
N TYR A 47 -4.23 -7.13 4.34
CA TYR A 47 -3.17 -6.73 5.24
C TYR A 47 -3.67 -6.48 6.65
N ILE A 48 -4.79 -5.75 6.80
CA ILE A 48 -5.35 -5.45 8.12
C ILE A 48 -5.97 -6.67 8.81
N GLU A 49 -6.26 -7.74 8.07
CA GLU A 49 -6.88 -8.97 8.59
C GLU A 49 -5.88 -10.13 8.75
N GLN A 50 -4.83 -10.21 7.94
CA GLN A 50 -3.91 -11.35 7.89
C GLN A 50 -2.49 -10.99 8.33
N GLU A 51 -2.05 -9.74 8.13
CA GLU A 51 -0.71 -9.25 8.50
C GLU A 51 -0.80 -7.87 9.19
N PRO A 52 -1.64 -7.67 10.24
CA PRO A 52 -1.83 -6.36 10.88
C PRO A 52 -0.55 -5.77 11.48
N GLU A 53 0.43 -6.61 11.83
CA GLU A 53 1.76 -6.21 12.29
C GLU A 53 2.59 -5.50 11.20
N ASN A 54 2.23 -5.66 9.94
CA ASN A 54 2.86 -5.00 8.78
C ASN A 54 2.02 -3.81 8.27
N VAL A 55 1.23 -3.21 9.16
CA VAL A 55 0.41 -2.05 8.86
C VAL A 55 0.76 -0.89 9.77
N LEU A 56 1.08 0.27 9.17
CA LEU A 56 1.29 1.53 9.88
C LEU A 56 0.24 2.55 9.45
N VAL A 57 -0.18 3.38 10.39
CA VAL A 57 -1.10 4.49 10.16
C VAL A 57 -0.46 5.82 10.56
N ALA A 58 -0.86 6.89 9.88
CA ALA A 58 -0.59 8.26 10.27
C ALA A 58 -1.84 8.80 10.97
N GLU A 59 -1.73 9.14 12.25
CA GLU A 59 -2.81 9.63 13.12
C GLU A 59 -2.55 11.04 13.57
N GLU A 60 -3.55 11.91 13.51
CA GLU A 60 -3.53 13.19 14.19
C GLU A 60 -3.59 12.99 15.71
N ALA A 61 -2.61 13.52 16.42
CA ALA A 61 -2.48 13.28 17.85
C ALA A 61 -3.65 13.86 18.69
N THR A 62 -4.29 14.92 18.21
CA THR A 62 -5.38 15.59 18.94
C THR A 62 -6.76 15.01 18.67
N SER A 63 -7.05 14.69 17.42
CA SER A 63 -8.38 14.24 16.97
C SER A 63 -8.52 12.73 16.87
N GLY A 64 -7.40 11.99 16.79
CA GLY A 64 -7.39 10.57 16.44
C GLY A 64 -7.74 10.29 14.97
N TYR A 65 -7.81 11.32 14.12
CA TYR A 65 -8.11 11.15 12.71
C TYR A 65 -6.99 10.41 11.99
N ILE A 66 -7.35 9.31 11.30
CA ILE A 66 -6.40 8.58 10.46
C ILE A 66 -6.27 9.30 9.13
N CYS A 67 -5.11 9.91 8.90
CA CYS A 67 -4.83 10.74 7.72
C CYS A 67 -3.94 10.04 6.68
N GLY A 68 -3.47 8.82 6.95
CA GLY A 68 -2.71 8.02 6.00
C GLY A 68 -2.45 6.62 6.51
N TYR A 69 -2.06 5.73 5.61
CA TYR A 69 -1.64 4.37 5.96
C TYR A 69 -0.61 3.84 4.97
N ILE A 70 0.16 2.87 5.42
CA ILE A 70 0.97 1.98 4.58
C ILE A 70 0.79 0.55 5.08
N VAL A 71 0.63 -0.38 4.13
CA VAL A 71 0.52 -1.81 4.38
C VAL A 71 1.59 -2.54 3.58
N ALA A 72 2.16 -3.61 4.13
CA ALA A 72 3.12 -4.45 3.43
C ALA A 72 2.81 -5.93 3.64
N SER A 73 3.20 -6.78 2.67
CA SER A 73 3.19 -8.23 2.84
C SER A 73 4.62 -8.75 2.91
N THR A 74 4.84 -9.68 3.83
CA THR A 74 6.11 -10.39 4.00
C THR A 74 5.96 -11.90 3.81
N ASP A 75 4.73 -12.38 3.61
CA ASP A 75 4.39 -13.78 3.35
C ASP A 75 3.68 -13.95 1.99
N PRO A 76 4.45 -14.08 0.88
CA PRO A 76 3.87 -14.16 -0.47
C PRO A 76 3.01 -15.41 -0.71
N ASP A 77 3.27 -16.50 -0.02
CA ASP A 77 2.51 -17.74 -0.20
C ASP A 77 1.15 -17.64 0.51
N ASN A 78 1.10 -17.11 1.72
CA ASN A 78 -0.16 -16.79 2.40
C ASN A 78 -0.94 -15.70 1.65
N PHE A 79 -0.27 -14.65 1.16
CA PHE A 79 -0.90 -13.59 0.37
C PHE A 79 -1.67 -14.17 -0.83
N ILE A 80 -1.01 -14.98 -1.68
CA ILE A 80 -1.66 -15.52 -2.88
C ILE A 80 -2.77 -16.52 -2.53
N GLU A 81 -2.59 -17.33 -1.48
CA GLU A 81 -3.61 -18.27 -1.02
C GLU A 81 -4.88 -17.53 -0.58
N LYS A 82 -4.74 -16.56 0.31
CA LYS A 82 -5.87 -15.78 0.85
C LYS A 82 -6.55 -14.93 -0.24
N GLN A 83 -5.76 -14.33 -1.13
CA GLN A 83 -6.31 -13.62 -2.27
C GLN A 83 -7.19 -14.52 -3.15
N LYS A 84 -6.76 -15.75 -3.43
CA LYS A 84 -7.54 -16.71 -4.20
C LYS A 84 -8.79 -17.21 -3.48
N ARG A 85 -8.68 -17.53 -2.19
CA ARG A 85 -9.75 -18.21 -1.42
C ARG A 85 -10.77 -17.24 -0.85
N LEU A 86 -10.36 -16.05 -0.42
CA LEU A 86 -11.21 -15.12 0.31
C LEU A 86 -11.55 -13.88 -0.53
N TYR A 87 -10.55 -13.09 -0.91
CA TYR A 87 -10.79 -11.74 -1.44
C TYR A 87 -11.24 -11.74 -2.91
N SER A 88 -10.60 -12.48 -3.80
CA SER A 88 -11.00 -12.53 -5.21
C SER A 88 -12.42 -13.05 -5.42
N PRO A 89 -12.93 -14.08 -4.70
CA PRO A 89 -14.33 -14.48 -4.76
C PRO A 89 -15.30 -13.40 -4.26
N LEU A 90 -14.97 -12.68 -3.17
CA LEU A 90 -15.78 -11.58 -2.65
C LEU A 90 -15.91 -10.44 -3.68
N ILE A 91 -14.79 -10.06 -4.29
CA ILE A 91 -14.76 -9.05 -5.35
C ILE A 91 -15.54 -9.52 -6.57
N ARG A 92 -15.40 -10.78 -6.97
CA ARG A 92 -16.08 -11.37 -8.14
C ARG A 92 -17.60 -11.36 -7.98
N LYS A 93 -18.13 -11.64 -6.79
CA LYS A 93 -19.57 -11.54 -6.49
C LYS A 93 -20.12 -10.12 -6.72
N LYS A 94 -19.31 -9.10 -6.49
CA LYS A 94 -19.70 -7.69 -6.67
C LYS A 94 -19.44 -7.19 -8.09
N ARG A 95 -18.30 -7.59 -8.69
CA ARG A 95 -17.85 -7.25 -10.04
C ARG A 95 -16.92 -8.32 -10.60
N ALA A 96 -17.44 -9.16 -11.48
CA ALA A 96 -16.72 -10.34 -12.00
C ALA A 96 -15.32 -9.99 -12.57
N TYR A 97 -15.23 -8.98 -13.44
CA TYR A 97 -13.96 -8.58 -14.07
C TYR A 97 -12.91 -8.09 -13.06
N LEU A 98 -13.33 -7.39 -11.98
CA LEU A 98 -12.40 -6.94 -10.94
C LEU A 98 -11.85 -8.11 -10.13
N GLY A 99 -12.65 -9.16 -9.88
CA GLY A 99 -12.17 -10.36 -9.21
C GLY A 99 -11.14 -11.14 -10.03
N TRP A 100 -11.32 -11.22 -11.34
CA TRP A 100 -10.33 -11.79 -12.26
C TRP A 100 -9.06 -10.94 -12.29
N PHE A 101 -9.20 -9.62 -12.43
CA PHE A 101 -8.08 -8.69 -12.40
C PHE A 101 -7.29 -8.79 -11.08
N ASN A 102 -8.00 -8.85 -9.94
CA ASN A 102 -7.35 -9.02 -8.64
C ASN A 102 -6.54 -10.32 -8.55
N SER A 103 -7.06 -11.42 -9.09
CA SER A 103 -6.33 -12.71 -9.11
C SER A 103 -5.03 -12.62 -9.92
N ILE A 104 -5.05 -11.90 -11.05
CA ILE A 104 -3.85 -11.66 -11.87
C ILE A 104 -2.86 -10.77 -11.11
N CYS A 105 -3.33 -9.68 -10.51
CA CYS A 105 -2.49 -8.79 -9.71
C CYS A 105 -1.84 -9.53 -8.54
N ALA A 106 -2.60 -10.34 -7.80
CA ALA A 106 -2.07 -11.14 -6.69
C ALA A 106 -0.97 -12.10 -7.13
N PHE A 107 -1.14 -12.75 -8.29
CA PHE A 107 -0.11 -13.63 -8.84
C PHE A 107 1.17 -12.88 -9.23
N VAL A 108 1.04 -11.69 -9.83
CA VAL A 108 2.18 -10.83 -10.16
C VAL A 108 2.88 -10.35 -8.90
N SER A 109 2.12 -9.89 -7.90
CA SER A 109 2.67 -9.45 -6.61
C SER A 109 3.43 -10.57 -5.91
N ALA A 110 2.86 -11.77 -5.79
CA ALA A 110 3.54 -12.90 -5.16
C ALA A 110 4.87 -13.29 -5.85
N LYS A 111 4.97 -13.14 -7.19
CA LYS A 111 6.24 -13.32 -7.89
C LYS A 111 7.27 -12.24 -7.56
N LEU A 112 6.84 -10.99 -7.40
CA LEU A 112 7.71 -9.89 -7.04
C LEU A 112 8.13 -9.99 -5.57
N ASP A 113 7.23 -10.43 -4.67
CA ASP A 113 7.54 -10.69 -3.27
C ASP A 113 8.64 -11.72 -3.10
N LYS A 114 8.61 -12.81 -3.88
CA LYS A 114 9.68 -13.82 -3.87
C LYS A 114 11.04 -13.29 -4.36
N LEU A 115 11.05 -12.25 -5.17
CA LEU A 115 12.28 -11.65 -5.72
C LEU A 115 12.81 -10.50 -4.85
N TYR A 116 11.91 -9.68 -4.31
CA TYR A 116 12.26 -8.40 -3.67
C TYR A 116 11.83 -8.31 -2.20
N GLY A 117 10.94 -9.17 -1.72
CA GLY A 117 10.39 -9.09 -0.36
C GLY A 117 9.25 -8.08 -0.27
N GLY A 118 9.34 -7.10 0.60
CA GLY A 118 8.29 -6.19 1.03
C GLY A 118 7.47 -5.45 -0.04
N GLY A 119 6.48 -6.11 -0.61
CA GLY A 119 5.45 -5.49 -1.44
C GLY A 119 4.52 -4.64 -0.60
N PHE A 120 4.25 -3.39 -1.01
CA PHE A 120 3.47 -2.47 -0.19
C PHE A 120 2.41 -1.70 -0.97
N HIS A 121 1.42 -1.18 -0.24
CA HIS A 121 0.45 -0.20 -0.71
C HIS A 121 0.34 0.95 0.30
N ILE A 122 0.30 2.19 -0.21
CA ILE A 122 0.30 3.40 0.61
C ILE A 122 -0.71 4.41 0.08
N ASN A 123 -1.45 5.05 0.97
CA ASN A 123 -2.27 6.20 0.65
C ASN A 123 -2.28 7.23 1.79
N VAL A 124 -2.41 8.50 1.41
CA VAL A 124 -2.63 9.64 2.30
C VAL A 124 -3.97 10.27 1.93
N ALA A 125 -4.76 10.61 2.93
CA ALA A 125 -6.05 11.26 2.78
C ALA A 125 -5.96 12.48 1.85
N PRO A 126 -6.92 12.71 0.95
CA PRO A 126 -6.83 13.75 -0.07
C PRO A 126 -6.57 15.15 0.48
N ASP A 127 -7.14 15.47 1.64
CA ASP A 127 -7.03 16.74 2.38
C ASP A 127 -5.67 16.93 3.10
N ARG A 128 -4.87 15.84 3.23
CA ARG A 128 -3.57 15.85 3.91
C ARG A 128 -2.39 15.54 2.98
N GLN A 129 -2.66 15.50 1.66
CA GLN A 129 -1.62 15.28 0.66
C GLN A 129 -0.73 16.52 0.50
N GLY A 130 0.59 16.31 0.34
CA GLY A 130 1.57 17.39 0.20
C GLY A 130 2.29 17.75 1.52
N GLU A 131 1.88 17.18 2.65
CA GLU A 131 2.45 17.44 3.99
C GLU A 131 3.65 16.56 4.35
N GLY A 132 4.17 15.77 3.39
CA GLY A 132 5.31 14.87 3.63
C GLY A 132 4.94 13.53 4.29
N LEU A 133 3.67 13.30 4.63
CA LEU A 133 3.22 12.08 5.34
C LEU A 133 3.55 10.79 4.58
N GLY A 134 3.47 10.82 3.25
CA GLY A 134 3.83 9.66 2.43
C GLY A 134 5.30 9.25 2.62
N ALA A 135 6.21 10.22 2.69
CA ALA A 135 7.63 9.93 2.90
C ALA A 135 7.89 9.41 4.32
N LYS A 136 7.22 9.98 5.33
CA LYS A 136 7.29 9.48 6.72
C LYS A 136 6.80 8.04 6.82
N LEU A 137 5.63 7.74 6.25
CA LEU A 137 5.06 6.37 6.22
C LEU A 137 6.01 5.38 5.51
N LEU A 138 6.56 5.75 4.33
CA LEU A 138 7.53 4.91 3.61
C LEU A 138 8.78 4.64 4.44
N THR A 139 9.33 5.68 5.08
CA THR A 139 10.55 5.53 5.88
C THR A 139 10.29 4.66 7.11
N SER A 140 9.18 4.88 7.82
CA SER A 140 8.80 4.06 8.99
C SER A 140 8.58 2.59 8.62
N MET A 141 7.91 2.32 7.49
CA MET A 141 7.73 0.96 6.97
C MET A 141 9.07 0.35 6.53
N GLY A 142 9.95 1.14 5.92
CA GLY A 142 11.30 0.70 5.57
C GLY A 142 12.10 0.24 6.80
N VAL A 143 12.05 1.00 7.90
CA VAL A 143 12.67 0.61 9.18
C VAL A 143 12.08 -0.70 9.70
N HIS A 144 10.74 -0.80 9.70
CA HIS A 144 10.04 -2.00 10.14
C HIS A 144 10.45 -3.24 9.33
N LEU A 145 10.45 -3.15 8.01
CA LEU A 145 10.80 -4.26 7.12
C LEU A 145 12.30 -4.63 7.19
N LYS A 146 13.19 -3.64 7.27
CA LYS A 146 14.63 -3.86 7.43
C LYS A 146 14.93 -4.64 8.72
N ASN A 147 14.26 -4.30 9.83
CA ASN A 147 14.39 -5.01 11.10
C ASN A 147 13.88 -6.46 11.05
N ARG A 148 13.05 -6.79 10.06
CA ARG A 148 12.57 -8.16 9.79
C ARG A 148 13.39 -8.89 8.72
N GLY A 149 14.52 -8.33 8.30
CA GLY A 149 15.44 -8.93 7.34
C GLY A 149 15.04 -8.77 5.87
N VAL A 150 14.01 -7.95 5.56
CA VAL A 150 13.65 -7.62 4.19
C VAL A 150 14.69 -6.68 3.59
N LYS A 151 15.14 -6.97 2.36
CA LYS A 151 16.18 -6.18 1.67
C LYS A 151 15.62 -5.07 0.78
N PHE A 152 14.46 -5.28 0.22
CA PHE A 152 13.85 -4.33 -0.72
C PHE A 152 12.40 -4.07 -0.39
N MET A 153 11.96 -2.83 -0.63
CA MET A 153 10.54 -2.50 -0.79
C MET A 153 10.20 -2.43 -2.27
N TYR A 154 9.04 -2.92 -2.69
CA TYR A 154 8.58 -2.78 -4.06
C TYR A 154 7.11 -2.42 -4.16
N LEU A 155 6.74 -1.81 -5.29
CA LEU A 155 5.35 -1.56 -5.67
C LEU A 155 5.17 -1.69 -7.17
N VAL A 156 3.90 -1.78 -7.61
CA VAL A 156 3.53 -1.69 -9.02
C VAL A 156 2.68 -0.43 -9.23
N THR A 157 3.13 0.46 -10.11
CA THR A 157 2.40 1.68 -10.50
C THR A 157 1.95 1.62 -11.96
N LYS A 158 0.93 2.42 -12.33
CA LYS A 158 0.35 2.37 -13.68
C LYS A 158 1.34 2.74 -14.77
N ASN A 159 1.95 3.93 -14.68
CA ASN A 159 2.91 4.44 -15.67
C ASN A 159 3.67 5.66 -15.12
N ARG A 160 4.63 6.16 -15.91
CA ARG A 160 5.47 7.31 -15.52
C ARG A 160 4.74 8.65 -15.41
N LYS A 161 3.53 8.77 -15.96
CA LYS A 161 2.74 10.02 -15.93
C LYS A 161 1.93 10.19 -14.64
N THR A 162 1.92 9.19 -13.76
CA THR A 162 1.17 9.27 -12.51
C THR A 162 1.91 10.10 -11.47
N ARG A 163 1.16 10.83 -10.63
CA ARG A 163 1.71 11.56 -9.47
C ARG A 163 2.48 10.61 -8.53
N GLY A 164 1.97 9.38 -8.36
CA GLY A 164 2.63 8.35 -7.55
C GLY A 164 4.01 7.98 -8.09
N TYR A 165 4.16 7.81 -9.42
CA TYR A 165 5.47 7.54 -10.00
C TYR A 165 6.49 8.65 -9.67
N GLY A 166 6.10 9.92 -9.84
CA GLY A 166 6.96 11.06 -9.49
C GLY A 166 7.39 11.06 -8.02
N PHE A 167 6.45 10.76 -7.12
CA PHE A 167 6.72 10.63 -5.69
C PHE A 167 7.73 9.51 -5.39
N TYR A 168 7.52 8.30 -5.92
CA TYR A 168 8.43 7.17 -5.67
C TYR A 168 9.81 7.38 -6.28
N SER A 169 9.89 7.93 -7.49
CA SER A 169 11.18 8.25 -8.13
C SER A 169 11.96 9.31 -7.34
N HIS A 170 11.26 10.34 -6.84
CA HIS A 170 11.88 11.36 -5.97
C HIS A 170 12.34 10.78 -4.62
N TYR A 171 11.59 9.82 -4.07
CA TYR A 171 12.02 9.10 -2.86
C TYR A 171 13.27 8.25 -3.09
N GLY A 172 13.50 7.76 -4.31
CA GLY A 172 14.67 6.97 -4.69
C GLY A 172 14.36 5.56 -5.21
N PHE A 173 13.08 5.25 -5.47
CA PHE A 173 12.70 3.99 -6.11
C PHE A 173 13.21 3.94 -7.55
N LYS A 174 13.66 2.75 -7.98
CA LYS A 174 14.17 2.47 -9.33
C LYS A 174 13.24 1.52 -10.07
N GLU A 175 13.05 1.74 -11.38
CA GLU A 175 12.30 0.81 -12.24
C GLU A 175 13.08 -0.49 -12.42
N VAL A 176 12.42 -1.63 -12.19
CA VAL A 176 13.02 -2.96 -12.39
C VAL A 176 12.28 -3.79 -13.43
N LYS A 177 11.00 -3.48 -13.70
CA LYS A 177 10.22 -4.21 -14.69
C LYS A 177 9.10 -3.36 -15.28
N ARG A 178 8.86 -3.53 -16.58
CA ARG A 178 7.71 -2.99 -17.30
C ARG A 178 6.80 -4.11 -17.74
N TYR A 179 5.50 -3.94 -17.49
CA TYR A 179 4.45 -4.87 -17.92
C TYR A 179 3.74 -4.38 -19.18
N PHE A 180 3.05 -5.31 -19.87
CA PHE A 180 2.42 -5.08 -21.17
C PHE A 180 1.49 -3.85 -21.21
N LEU A 181 0.66 -3.61 -20.21
CA LEU A 181 -0.24 -2.46 -20.17
C LEU A 181 0.40 -1.15 -19.65
N GLY A 182 1.73 -1.07 -19.65
CA GLY A 182 2.48 0.10 -19.24
C GLY A 182 2.68 0.25 -17.75
N SER A 183 2.20 -0.70 -16.94
CA SER A 183 2.49 -0.74 -15.50
C SER A 183 3.97 -1.02 -15.25
N LEU A 184 4.50 -0.45 -14.18
CA LEU A 184 5.92 -0.48 -13.83
C LEU A 184 6.08 -1.04 -12.41
N ALA A 185 6.99 -2.00 -12.24
CA ALA A 185 7.48 -2.37 -10.91
C ALA A 185 8.66 -1.48 -10.54
N LEU A 186 8.59 -0.90 -9.36
CA LEU A 186 9.62 -0.07 -8.76
C LEU A 186 10.11 -0.72 -7.48
N THR A 187 11.43 -0.64 -7.22
CA THR A 187 12.04 -1.13 -5.98
C THR A 187 12.86 -0.06 -5.31
N PHE A 188 12.97 -0.15 -3.99
CA PHE A 188 13.87 0.64 -3.17
C PHE A 188 14.71 -0.30 -2.30
N ASP A 189 16.03 -0.14 -2.35
CA ASP A 189 16.98 -0.89 -1.53
C ASP A 189 17.03 -0.32 -0.11
N LEU A 190 16.75 -1.14 0.88
CA LEU A 190 16.72 -0.73 2.28
C LEU A 190 18.13 -0.46 2.87
N ASP A 191 19.20 -0.78 2.17
CA ASP A 191 20.54 -0.33 2.55
C ASP A 191 20.69 1.20 2.42
N GLY A 192 19.95 1.82 1.50
CA GLY A 192 19.88 3.28 1.35
C GLY A 192 18.93 4.00 2.33
N LEU A 193 18.38 3.30 3.32
CA LEU A 193 17.33 3.84 4.20
C LEU A 193 17.85 4.90 5.19
N ASP A 194 19.11 4.83 5.61
CA ASP A 194 19.66 5.72 6.65
C ASP A 194 19.61 7.22 6.26
N GLU A 195 19.79 7.52 4.97
CA GLU A 195 19.61 8.88 4.45
C GLU A 195 18.15 9.34 4.55
N LYS A 196 17.18 8.41 4.37
CA LYS A 196 15.75 8.71 4.46
C LYS A 196 15.31 8.91 5.90
N ILE A 197 15.87 8.16 6.85
CA ILE A 197 15.63 8.36 8.28
C ILE A 197 16.04 9.76 8.67
N LYS A 198 17.27 10.20 8.36
CA LYS A 198 17.76 11.55 8.67
C LYS A 198 16.91 12.66 8.06
N LYS A 199 16.28 12.41 6.91
CA LYS A 199 15.51 13.43 6.19
C LYS A 199 14.05 13.50 6.63
N TYR A 200 13.42 12.40 7.02
CA TYR A 200 11.96 12.29 7.16
C TYR A 200 11.49 11.91 8.57
N LEU A 201 12.33 11.33 9.41
CA LEU A 201 12.03 10.98 10.80
C LEU A 201 12.87 11.79 11.77
#